data_fc9426da29e60dd3808dea598a6dd279
#
_entry.id   fc9426da29e60dd3808dea598a6dd279
#
_cell.length_a   1.000
_cell.length_b   1.000
_cell.length_c   1.000
_cell.angle_alpha   90.00
_cell.angle_beta   90.00
_cell.angle_gamma   90.00
#
_symmetry.space_group_name_H-M   'P 1'
#
loop_
_entity.id
_entity.type
_entity.pdbx_description
1 polymer ?
#
loop_
_entity_poly.entity_id
_entity_poly.type
_entity_poly.pdbx_seq_one_letter_code
_entity_poly.pdbx_strand_id
1 'polypeptide(L)'
;MKYRIEITPPDISRYRSGNTGVDYVHVMDSGKPGPSVMVQALTHGNEFSGAIALDCLFTEKVRPLKGKLTFAFANVAAFERFDFADPDRSRCIDEDYNRVWADEVLLGTRESAELRRARELRPFVDGADYLLDLHTMTEPCRPIMVCGMLDKGAEFARRVGFPADLLVDTGHPAGLRMRDRGGFGDPASTKNALLIEAGQHWEKSSVDVAIDTTLRFLQVTGTLDPAFVQPRLRLTPPAKQRVVRVTEPITASSASFRFAKPWKGLEVIEKAGTVVAIDGDKIWRTPYDHCVLVMPSTAHVKPGNTMVRLGRYD
;
A
#
# COMPACT_ATOMS: atom_id res chain seq x y z
N MET A 1 21.75 1.17 10.71
CA MET A 1 20.66 1.37 9.73
C MET A 1 21.05 0.67 8.42
N LYS A 2 20.14 -0.15 7.85
CA LYS A 2 20.44 -0.93 6.64
C LYS A 2 20.34 -0.09 5.36
N TYR A 3 19.44 0.90 5.33
CA TYR A 3 19.17 1.75 4.18
C TYR A 3 19.33 3.23 4.52
N ARG A 4 19.77 4.02 3.54
CA ARG A 4 19.89 5.47 3.68
C ARG A 4 18.51 6.12 3.63
N ILE A 5 18.28 7.10 4.51
CA ILE A 5 17.10 7.94 4.46
C ILE A 5 17.43 9.14 3.55
N GLU A 6 16.81 9.20 2.38
CA GLU A 6 17.02 10.24 1.35
C GLU A 6 15.95 11.31 1.34
N ILE A 7 14.84 11.07 2.06
CA ILE A 7 13.69 11.98 2.15
C ILE A 7 13.45 12.39 3.61
N THR A 8 12.88 13.55 3.81
CA THR A 8 12.55 14.08 5.14
C THR A 8 11.06 13.95 5.38
N PRO A 9 10.62 13.51 6.58
CA PRO A 9 9.20 13.54 6.94
C PRO A 9 8.61 14.94 6.73
N PRO A 10 7.47 15.09 6.04
CA PRO A 10 6.85 16.38 5.83
C PRO A 10 6.18 16.89 7.11
N ASP A 11 6.12 18.21 7.28
CA ASP A 11 5.26 18.81 8.29
C ASP A 11 3.80 18.78 7.83
N ILE A 12 3.03 17.84 8.40
CA ILE A 12 1.60 17.69 8.13
C ILE A 12 0.70 18.38 9.15
N SER A 13 1.26 19.07 10.15
CA SER A 13 0.51 19.70 11.25
C SER A 13 -0.57 20.66 10.74
N ARG A 14 -0.32 21.36 9.63
CA ARG A 14 -1.27 22.27 8.96
C ARG A 14 -2.54 21.57 8.45
N TYR A 15 -2.55 20.26 8.34
CA TYR A 15 -3.71 19.49 7.89
C TYR A 15 -4.50 18.89 9.06
N ARG A 16 -4.08 19.13 10.31
CA ARG A 16 -4.67 18.49 11.49
C ARG A 16 -6.18 18.74 11.62
N SER A 17 -6.61 19.98 11.52
CA SER A 17 -8.03 20.32 11.77
C SER A 17 -8.99 19.65 10.77
N GLY A 18 -8.51 19.25 9.60
CA GLY A 18 -9.39 18.69 8.57
C GLY A 18 -10.57 19.61 8.23
N ASN A 19 -11.65 19.02 7.70
CA ASN A 19 -12.93 19.70 7.50
C ASN A 19 -14.12 18.76 7.71
N THR A 20 -13.90 17.64 8.43
CA THR A 20 -14.88 16.56 8.58
C THR A 20 -15.26 16.30 10.04
N GLY A 21 -14.60 16.97 10.99
CA GLY A 21 -14.66 16.67 12.42
C GLY A 21 -13.73 15.50 12.84
N VAL A 22 -13.01 14.92 11.87
CA VAL A 22 -11.97 13.91 12.13
C VAL A 22 -10.62 14.50 11.74
N ASP A 23 -9.67 14.50 12.67
CA ASP A 23 -8.33 15.06 12.46
C ASP A 23 -7.67 14.42 11.24
N TYR A 24 -6.96 15.24 10.45
CA TYR A 24 -6.19 14.83 9.27
C TYR A 24 -7.03 14.19 8.14
N VAL A 25 -8.34 14.45 8.11
CA VAL A 25 -9.25 14.01 7.03
C VAL A 25 -9.86 15.23 6.35
N HIS A 26 -9.63 15.35 5.06
CA HIS A 26 -10.12 16.45 4.22
C HIS A 26 -11.01 15.91 3.11
N VAL A 27 -12.24 16.38 3.03
CA VAL A 27 -13.18 16.06 1.95
C VAL A 27 -13.36 17.31 1.08
N MET A 28 -13.08 17.18 -0.19
CA MET A 28 -13.30 18.19 -1.21
C MET A 28 -14.50 17.74 -2.04
N ASP A 29 -15.60 18.50 -1.98
CA ASP A 29 -16.81 18.22 -2.74
C ASP A 29 -16.88 19.17 -3.95
N SER A 30 -17.07 18.61 -5.15
CA SER A 30 -17.22 19.41 -6.37
C SER A 30 -18.60 20.05 -6.53
N GLY A 31 -19.58 19.64 -5.72
CA GLY A 31 -21.00 20.01 -5.88
C GLY A 31 -21.68 19.33 -7.08
N LYS A 32 -21.01 18.46 -7.83
CA LYS A 32 -21.53 17.76 -9.00
C LYS A 32 -21.62 16.26 -8.74
N PRO A 33 -22.63 15.56 -9.27
CA PRO A 33 -22.68 14.09 -9.20
C PRO A 33 -21.41 13.41 -9.75
N GLY A 34 -20.93 12.40 -9.03
CA GLY A 34 -19.73 11.67 -9.42
C GLY A 34 -19.26 10.71 -8.33
N PRO A 35 -18.16 9.99 -8.54
CA PRO A 35 -17.64 9.02 -7.58
C PRO A 35 -17.12 9.69 -6.31
N SER A 36 -17.19 8.96 -5.20
CA SER A 36 -16.46 9.24 -3.98
C SER A 36 -15.09 8.56 -4.05
N VAL A 37 -14.02 9.34 -4.08
CA VAL A 37 -12.66 8.84 -4.25
C VAL A 37 -11.84 9.19 -3.01
N MET A 38 -11.12 8.21 -2.46
CA MET A 38 -10.27 8.40 -1.29
C MET A 38 -8.82 8.06 -1.62
N VAL A 39 -7.90 8.92 -1.20
CA VAL A 39 -6.45 8.63 -1.19
C VAL A 39 -5.96 8.74 0.24
N GLN A 40 -5.31 7.68 0.72
CA GLN A 40 -4.79 7.60 2.07
C GLN A 40 -3.27 7.46 2.06
N ALA A 41 -2.61 8.12 3.01
CA ALA A 41 -1.20 7.97 3.31
C ALA A 41 -1.00 7.66 4.79
N LEU A 42 0.21 7.25 5.15
CA LEU A 42 0.60 6.94 6.53
C LEU A 42 -0.23 5.82 7.17
N THR A 43 -0.60 4.80 6.40
CA THR A 43 -1.10 3.55 6.96
C THR A 43 -0.08 2.95 7.93
N HIS A 44 1.21 3.09 7.61
CA HIS A 44 2.31 2.90 8.54
C HIS A 44 3.08 4.21 8.70
N GLY A 45 3.44 4.57 9.93
CA GLY A 45 4.01 5.88 10.23
C GLY A 45 5.42 6.11 9.67
N ASN A 46 6.18 5.06 9.37
CA ASN A 46 7.51 5.17 8.74
C ASN A 46 7.48 5.25 7.20
N GLU A 47 6.29 5.21 6.58
CA GLU A 47 6.08 5.19 5.14
C GLU A 47 5.59 6.56 4.63
N PHE A 48 6.43 7.58 4.70
CA PHE A 48 5.97 8.96 4.48
C PHE A 48 6.09 9.51 3.05
N SER A 49 6.49 8.71 2.07
CA SER A 49 6.44 9.11 0.64
C SER A 49 5.03 9.49 0.20
N GLY A 50 4.01 8.72 0.67
CA GLY A 50 2.60 9.04 0.44
C GLY A 50 2.17 10.36 1.10
N ALA A 51 2.69 10.67 2.29
CA ALA A 51 2.40 11.94 2.96
C ALA A 51 2.99 13.13 2.18
N ILE A 52 4.19 12.98 1.63
CA ILE A 52 4.81 14.00 0.75
C ILE A 52 3.97 14.15 -0.53
N ALA A 53 3.45 13.05 -1.09
CA ALA A 53 2.59 13.12 -2.27
C ALA A 53 1.28 13.88 -1.98
N LEU A 54 0.61 13.59 -0.86
CA LEU A 54 -0.59 14.34 -0.46
C LEU A 54 -0.28 15.83 -0.18
N ASP A 55 0.83 16.13 0.48
CA ASP A 55 1.28 17.50 0.74
C ASP A 55 1.49 18.28 -0.58
N CYS A 56 2.10 17.64 -1.58
CA CYS A 56 2.25 18.20 -2.92
C CYS A 56 0.87 18.51 -3.55
N LEU A 57 -0.07 17.57 -3.50
CA LEU A 57 -1.41 17.75 -4.09
C LEU A 57 -2.25 18.83 -3.34
N PHE A 58 -2.11 18.93 -2.04
CA PHE A 58 -2.70 20.06 -1.28
C PHE A 58 -2.11 21.40 -1.70
N THR A 59 -0.79 21.47 -1.87
CA THR A 59 -0.08 22.68 -2.32
C THR A 59 -0.52 23.10 -3.73
N GLU A 60 -0.72 22.13 -4.63
CA GLU A 60 -1.28 22.33 -5.97
C GLU A 60 -2.79 22.66 -5.95
N LYS A 61 -3.40 22.72 -4.77
CA LYS A 61 -4.83 23.02 -4.57
C LYS A 61 -5.75 22.16 -5.41
N VAL A 62 -5.43 20.88 -5.52
CA VAL A 62 -6.22 19.87 -6.26
C VAL A 62 -7.68 19.92 -5.82
N ARG A 63 -8.61 19.89 -6.80
CA ARG A 63 -10.06 19.85 -6.58
C ARG A 63 -10.70 18.85 -7.54
N PRO A 64 -11.69 18.08 -7.09
CA PRO A 64 -12.39 17.13 -7.97
C PRO A 64 -13.25 17.87 -9.00
N LEU A 65 -13.26 17.39 -10.24
CA LEU A 65 -14.13 17.87 -11.31
C LEU A 65 -15.60 17.53 -11.06
N LYS A 66 -15.83 16.35 -10.44
CA LYS A 66 -17.13 15.79 -10.09
C LYS A 66 -16.98 14.86 -8.88
N GLY A 67 -18.06 14.61 -8.16
CA GLY A 67 -18.06 13.76 -6.97
C GLY A 67 -17.25 14.37 -5.83
N LYS A 68 -16.66 13.50 -5.01
CA LYS A 68 -15.91 13.85 -3.81
C LYS A 68 -14.51 13.27 -3.85
N LEU A 69 -13.54 14.05 -3.35
CA LEU A 69 -12.16 13.62 -3.15
C LEU A 69 -11.82 13.74 -1.66
N THR A 70 -11.46 12.61 -1.05
CA THR A 70 -11.01 12.54 0.35
C THR A 70 -9.50 12.30 0.38
N PHE A 71 -8.77 13.16 1.09
CA PHE A 71 -7.39 12.91 1.49
C PHE A 71 -7.34 12.64 2.99
N ALA A 72 -6.64 11.57 3.37
CA ALA A 72 -6.47 11.19 4.76
C ALA A 72 -5.03 10.81 5.09
N PHE A 73 -4.53 11.31 6.23
CA PHE A 73 -3.34 10.80 6.88
C PHE A 73 -3.79 9.87 8.00
N ALA A 74 -3.47 8.58 7.88
CA ALA A 74 -4.06 7.56 8.74
C ALA A 74 -3.40 7.50 10.13
N ASN A 75 -2.29 6.84 10.26
CA ASN A 75 -1.63 6.55 11.54
C ASN A 75 -0.65 7.67 11.93
N VAL A 76 -1.17 8.88 12.10
CA VAL A 76 -0.37 10.07 12.42
C VAL A 76 0.35 9.90 13.76
N ALA A 77 -0.28 9.27 14.75
CA ALA A 77 0.34 9.01 16.04
C ALA A 77 1.61 8.15 15.94
N ALA A 78 1.63 7.19 15.01
CA ALA A 78 2.85 6.41 14.73
C ALA A 78 3.88 7.27 13.96
N PHE A 79 3.44 8.04 12.96
CA PHE A 79 4.30 8.94 12.18
C PHE A 79 5.03 9.97 13.07
N GLU A 80 4.35 10.56 14.03
CA GLU A 80 4.93 11.54 14.97
C GLU A 80 6.03 10.95 15.87
N ARG A 81 6.15 9.61 15.93
CA ARG A 81 7.24 8.91 16.63
C ARG A 81 8.45 8.62 15.75
N PHE A 82 8.46 9.12 14.50
CA PHE A 82 9.57 8.86 13.61
C PHE A 82 10.88 9.38 14.19
N ASP A 83 11.88 8.47 14.24
CA ASP A 83 13.23 8.77 14.70
C ASP A 83 14.22 8.26 13.67
N PHE A 84 15.13 9.12 13.20
CA PHE A 84 16.17 8.76 12.26
C PHE A 84 17.12 7.67 12.79
N ALA A 85 17.25 7.53 14.11
CA ALA A 85 18.07 6.49 14.72
C ALA A 85 17.38 5.11 14.73
N ASP A 86 16.04 5.07 14.80
CA ASP A 86 15.22 3.86 14.80
C ASP A 86 13.90 4.08 14.02
N PRO A 87 14.00 4.22 12.69
CA PRO A 87 12.85 4.60 11.87
C PRO A 87 11.74 3.54 11.83
N ASP A 88 12.07 2.26 11.99
CA ASP A 88 11.10 1.17 11.98
C ASP A 88 10.19 1.18 13.21
N ARG A 89 10.61 1.81 14.32
CA ARG A 89 9.80 1.98 15.52
C ARG A 89 8.51 2.76 15.28
N SER A 90 8.50 3.62 14.27
CA SER A 90 7.32 4.42 13.91
C SER A 90 6.37 3.73 12.93
N ARG A 91 6.56 2.44 12.65
CA ARG A 91 5.64 1.70 11.78
C ARG A 91 4.22 1.67 12.34
N CYS A 92 4.07 1.35 13.62
CA CYS A 92 2.79 1.33 14.35
C CYS A 92 3.01 1.65 15.83
N ILE A 93 1.91 1.89 16.54
CA ILE A 93 1.90 2.10 17.99
C ILE A 93 1.76 0.77 18.72
N ASP A 94 0.63 0.09 18.51
CA ASP A 94 0.25 -1.15 19.20
C ASP A 94 0.21 -2.34 18.24
N GLU A 95 -0.30 -2.17 17.03
CA GLU A 95 -0.51 -3.25 16.06
C GLU A 95 -0.50 -2.72 14.60
N ASP A 96 -0.46 -3.62 13.62
CA ASP A 96 -0.47 -3.22 12.22
C ASP A 96 -1.87 -2.70 11.82
N TYR A 97 -1.97 -1.38 11.54
CA TYR A 97 -3.19 -0.71 11.11
C TYR A 97 -3.84 -1.37 9.88
N ASN A 98 -3.02 -1.97 9.00
CA ASN A 98 -3.51 -2.63 7.78
C ASN A 98 -3.87 -4.12 8.00
N ARG A 99 -4.21 -4.52 9.26
CA ARG A 99 -4.70 -5.86 9.63
C ARG A 99 -5.99 -5.82 10.45
N VAL A 100 -6.49 -4.63 10.75
CA VAL A 100 -7.62 -4.44 11.69
C VAL A 100 -8.96 -4.19 11.00
N TRP A 101 -9.05 -4.35 9.68
CA TRP A 101 -10.19 -3.89 8.88
C TRP A 101 -11.35 -4.88 8.75
N ALA A 102 -11.28 -6.05 9.34
CA ALA A 102 -12.40 -6.99 9.41
C ALA A 102 -13.51 -6.45 10.34
N ASP A 103 -14.78 -6.70 9.99
CA ASP A 103 -15.93 -6.17 10.75
C ASP A 103 -15.92 -6.66 12.20
N GLU A 104 -15.60 -7.92 12.43
CA GLU A 104 -15.50 -8.51 13.78
C GLU A 104 -14.40 -7.84 14.63
N VAL A 105 -13.36 -7.28 14.00
CA VAL A 105 -12.28 -6.54 14.66
C VAL A 105 -12.69 -5.10 14.91
N LEU A 106 -13.22 -4.41 13.91
CA LEU A 106 -13.63 -3.00 14.02
C LEU A 106 -14.82 -2.79 14.97
N LEU A 107 -15.77 -3.73 14.99
CA LEU A 107 -16.96 -3.70 15.84
C LEU A 107 -16.76 -4.38 17.20
N GLY A 108 -15.63 -5.07 17.37
CA GLY A 108 -15.28 -5.74 18.62
C GLY A 108 -14.92 -4.79 19.74
N THR A 109 -14.69 -5.36 20.91
CA THR A 109 -14.36 -4.62 22.15
C THR A 109 -12.87 -4.39 22.36
N ARG A 110 -12.02 -5.00 21.52
CA ARG A 110 -10.57 -4.82 21.60
C ARG A 110 -10.19 -3.36 21.32
N GLU A 111 -9.21 -2.86 22.04
CA GLU A 111 -8.74 -1.48 21.91
C GLU A 111 -7.25 -1.44 21.55
N SER A 112 -6.91 -0.56 20.63
CA SER A 112 -5.55 -0.14 20.27
C SER A 112 -5.58 1.25 19.67
N ALA A 113 -4.43 1.89 19.53
CA ALA A 113 -4.33 3.17 18.84
C ALA A 113 -4.78 3.04 17.38
N GLU A 114 -4.35 1.98 16.70
CA GLU A 114 -4.70 1.69 15.32
C GLU A 114 -6.18 1.39 15.14
N LEU A 115 -6.80 0.63 16.05
CA LEU A 115 -8.24 0.34 16.01
C LEU A 115 -9.10 1.59 16.21
N ARG A 116 -8.76 2.43 17.17
CA ARG A 116 -9.47 3.72 17.35
C ARG A 116 -9.41 4.53 16.07
N ARG A 117 -8.21 4.66 15.49
CA ARG A 117 -8.02 5.40 14.26
C ARG A 117 -8.74 4.78 13.06
N ALA A 118 -8.72 3.47 12.92
CA ALA A 118 -9.45 2.75 11.87
C ALA A 118 -10.97 2.96 11.99
N ARG A 119 -11.52 2.97 13.20
CA ARG A 119 -12.94 3.26 13.46
C ARG A 119 -13.32 4.68 13.06
N GLU A 120 -12.47 5.68 13.32
CA GLU A 120 -12.67 7.07 12.88
C GLU A 120 -12.68 7.19 11.34
N LEU A 121 -11.79 6.47 10.68
CA LEU A 121 -11.65 6.52 9.21
C LEU A 121 -12.65 5.63 8.47
N ARG A 122 -13.22 4.64 9.16
CA ARG A 122 -14.16 3.67 8.56
C ARG A 122 -15.28 4.31 7.74
N PRO A 123 -15.99 5.36 8.19
CA PRO A 123 -17.07 5.96 7.40
C PRO A 123 -16.61 6.49 6.04
N PHE A 124 -15.39 7.00 5.94
CA PHE A 124 -14.81 7.51 4.70
C PHE A 124 -14.39 6.36 3.78
N VAL A 125 -13.81 5.29 4.34
CA VAL A 125 -13.43 4.08 3.60
C VAL A 125 -14.68 3.37 3.07
N ASP A 126 -15.69 3.14 3.91
CA ASP A 126 -16.93 2.48 3.53
C ASP A 126 -17.73 3.32 2.51
N GLY A 127 -17.65 4.65 2.59
CA GLY A 127 -18.28 5.59 1.66
C GLY A 127 -17.55 5.76 0.32
N ALA A 128 -16.32 5.32 0.18
CA ALA A 128 -15.58 5.47 -1.06
C ALA A 128 -16.00 4.46 -2.14
N ASP A 129 -16.09 4.92 -3.40
CA ASP A 129 -16.23 4.06 -4.58
C ASP A 129 -14.86 3.58 -5.05
N TYR A 130 -13.85 4.44 -4.91
CA TYR A 130 -12.46 4.14 -5.26
C TYR A 130 -11.52 4.56 -4.13
N LEU A 131 -10.59 3.66 -3.77
CA LEU A 131 -9.58 3.88 -2.74
C LEU A 131 -8.18 3.65 -3.30
N LEU A 132 -7.25 4.55 -3.00
CA LEU A 132 -5.81 4.35 -3.17
C LEU A 132 -5.11 4.47 -1.82
N ASP A 133 -4.41 3.41 -1.42
CA ASP A 133 -3.59 3.36 -0.21
C ASP A 133 -2.11 3.48 -0.58
N LEU A 134 -1.43 4.50 -0.06
CA LEU A 134 -0.05 4.83 -0.41
C LEU A 134 0.93 4.20 0.57
N HIS A 135 1.69 3.21 0.11
CA HIS A 135 2.68 2.44 0.86
C HIS A 135 4.05 2.48 0.21
N THR A 136 5.01 1.99 0.98
CA THR A 136 6.37 1.69 0.54
C THR A 136 6.86 0.39 1.18
N MET A 137 7.99 -0.13 0.74
CA MET A 137 8.54 -1.42 1.19
C MET A 137 9.81 -1.25 2.02
N THR A 138 10.01 -2.13 2.99
CA THR A 138 11.26 -2.18 3.79
C THR A 138 12.48 -2.49 2.92
N GLU A 139 12.35 -3.49 2.04
CA GLU A 139 13.46 -3.91 1.18
C GLU A 139 13.34 -3.25 -0.21
N PRO A 140 14.48 -2.88 -0.85
CA PRO A 140 14.45 -2.33 -2.20
C PRO A 140 13.79 -3.27 -3.19
N CYS A 141 12.80 -2.74 -3.88
CA CYS A 141 12.07 -3.43 -4.93
C CYS A 141 11.51 -2.40 -5.91
N ARG A 142 11.31 -2.81 -7.17
CA ARG A 142 10.54 -1.99 -8.11
C ARG A 142 9.13 -1.74 -7.56
N PRO A 143 8.50 -0.61 -7.91
CA PRO A 143 7.13 -0.33 -7.48
C PRO A 143 6.16 -1.44 -7.89
N ILE A 144 5.23 -1.78 -6.98
CA ILE A 144 4.22 -2.83 -7.18
C ILE A 144 2.85 -2.27 -6.85
N MET A 145 1.87 -2.45 -7.74
CA MET A 145 0.47 -2.16 -7.45
C MET A 145 -0.22 -3.42 -6.92
N VAL A 146 -0.58 -3.43 -5.66
CA VAL A 146 -1.36 -4.51 -5.04
C VAL A 146 -2.83 -4.34 -5.40
N CYS A 147 -3.35 -5.29 -6.18
CA CYS A 147 -4.69 -5.27 -6.77
C CYS A 147 -5.73 -6.06 -5.95
N GLY A 148 -5.29 -6.75 -4.88
CA GLY A 148 -6.11 -7.65 -4.07
C GLY A 148 -6.34 -8.99 -4.73
N MET A 149 -7.39 -9.69 -4.29
CA MET A 149 -7.68 -11.06 -4.68
C MET A 149 -8.48 -11.19 -5.98
N LEU A 150 -9.14 -10.10 -6.43
CA LEU A 150 -10.10 -10.13 -7.52
C LEU A 150 -9.53 -9.53 -8.80
N ASP A 151 -9.88 -10.09 -9.94
CA ASP A 151 -9.45 -9.60 -11.27
C ASP A 151 -9.87 -8.14 -11.54
N LYS A 152 -11.03 -7.69 -11.01
CA LYS A 152 -11.47 -6.28 -11.11
C LYS A 152 -10.41 -5.28 -10.62
N GLY A 153 -9.61 -5.66 -9.62
CA GLY A 153 -8.50 -4.84 -9.12
C GLY A 153 -7.36 -4.74 -10.14
N ALA A 154 -6.98 -5.86 -10.75
CA ALA A 154 -5.95 -5.87 -11.80
C ALA A 154 -6.41 -5.13 -13.06
N GLU A 155 -7.67 -5.28 -13.46
CA GLU A 155 -8.28 -4.54 -14.59
C GLU A 155 -8.27 -3.03 -14.33
N PHE A 156 -8.60 -2.62 -13.11
CA PHE A 156 -8.56 -1.22 -12.72
C PHE A 156 -7.12 -0.68 -12.70
N ALA A 157 -6.15 -1.44 -12.17
CA ALA A 157 -4.75 -1.07 -12.17
C ALA A 157 -4.17 -0.96 -13.59
N ARG A 158 -4.63 -1.81 -14.54
CA ARG A 158 -4.27 -1.67 -15.97
C ARG A 158 -4.77 -0.34 -16.55
N ARG A 159 -5.94 0.12 -16.15
CA ARG A 159 -6.45 1.44 -16.58
C ARG A 159 -5.62 2.59 -16.01
N VAL A 160 -5.12 2.47 -14.77
CA VAL A 160 -4.17 3.43 -14.18
C VAL A 160 -2.87 3.48 -14.99
N GLY A 161 -2.45 2.35 -15.57
CA GLY A 161 -1.30 2.26 -16.48
C GLY A 161 0.06 2.39 -15.81
N PHE A 162 0.13 2.36 -14.49
CA PHE A 162 1.36 2.50 -13.69
C PHE A 162 1.17 1.85 -12.31
N PRO A 163 2.20 1.25 -11.69
CA PRO A 163 3.53 0.92 -12.24
C PRO A 163 3.53 -0.29 -13.19
N ALA A 164 4.72 -0.81 -13.52
CA ALA A 164 4.88 -1.95 -14.42
C ALA A 164 4.39 -3.28 -13.84
N ASP A 165 4.58 -3.48 -12.54
CA ASP A 165 4.28 -4.75 -11.88
C ASP A 165 2.99 -4.63 -11.06
N LEU A 166 2.00 -5.46 -11.39
CA LEU A 166 0.72 -5.60 -10.72
C LEU A 166 0.70 -6.89 -9.92
N LEU A 167 0.18 -6.86 -8.70
CA LEU A 167 0.10 -8.01 -7.81
C LEU A 167 -1.34 -8.40 -7.54
N VAL A 168 -1.73 -9.59 -7.94
CA VAL A 168 -2.96 -10.25 -7.48
C VAL A 168 -2.55 -11.26 -6.41
N ASP A 169 -3.05 -11.10 -5.21
CA ASP A 169 -2.66 -11.92 -4.07
C ASP A 169 -3.86 -12.68 -3.47
N THR A 170 -3.61 -13.43 -2.41
CA THR A 170 -4.62 -14.25 -1.71
C THR A 170 -5.08 -13.60 -0.41
N GLY A 171 -4.90 -12.29 -0.25
CA GLY A 171 -5.12 -11.57 1.00
C GLY A 171 -3.91 -11.68 1.94
N HIS A 172 -4.11 -11.34 3.21
CA HIS A 172 -3.04 -11.42 4.21
C HIS A 172 -3.47 -12.29 5.41
N PRO A 173 -2.68 -13.33 5.77
CA PRO A 173 -3.08 -14.28 6.82
C PRO A 173 -3.21 -13.67 8.23
N ALA A 174 -2.53 -12.54 8.48
CA ALA A 174 -2.56 -11.87 9.79
C ALA A 174 -3.76 -10.93 9.99
N GLY A 175 -4.64 -10.74 8.98
CA GLY A 175 -5.83 -9.90 9.10
C GLY A 175 -6.20 -9.18 7.81
N LEU A 176 -7.41 -8.63 7.78
CA LEU A 176 -7.95 -7.94 6.61
C LEU A 176 -7.30 -6.56 6.46
N ARG A 177 -6.84 -6.29 5.23
CA ARG A 177 -6.32 -4.97 4.85
C ARG A 177 -7.47 -4.03 4.51
N MET A 178 -7.26 -2.72 4.66
CA MET A 178 -8.23 -1.70 4.29
C MET A 178 -8.68 -1.82 2.83
N ARG A 179 -7.74 -2.07 1.91
CA ARG A 179 -8.04 -2.22 0.49
C ARG A 179 -8.88 -3.47 0.14
N ASP A 180 -9.01 -4.43 1.04
CA ASP A 180 -9.80 -5.66 0.85
C ASP A 180 -11.18 -5.58 1.54
N ARG A 181 -11.48 -4.46 2.24
CA ARG A 181 -12.68 -4.27 3.02
C ARG A 181 -13.95 -4.12 2.18
N GLY A 182 -15.03 -4.73 2.65
CA GLY A 182 -16.39 -4.51 2.15
C GLY A 182 -16.49 -4.66 0.63
N GLY A 183 -17.10 -3.69 -0.05
CA GLY A 183 -17.31 -3.72 -1.49
C GLY A 183 -16.02 -3.79 -2.32
N PHE A 184 -14.87 -3.42 -1.79
CA PHE A 184 -13.59 -3.56 -2.49
C PHE A 184 -13.21 -5.03 -2.67
N GLY A 185 -13.48 -5.87 -1.66
CA GLY A 185 -13.25 -7.32 -1.68
C GLY A 185 -14.45 -8.15 -2.18
N ASP A 186 -15.57 -7.52 -2.54
CA ASP A 186 -16.78 -8.19 -3.03
C ASP A 186 -16.79 -8.22 -4.56
N PRO A 187 -16.84 -9.40 -5.21
CA PRO A 187 -16.89 -9.52 -6.67
C PRO A 187 -18.16 -8.93 -7.29
N ALA A 188 -19.26 -8.85 -6.56
CA ALA A 188 -20.53 -8.26 -7.04
C ALA A 188 -20.55 -6.72 -6.95
N SER A 189 -19.61 -6.11 -6.24
CA SER A 189 -19.55 -4.67 -6.06
C SER A 189 -18.71 -4.00 -7.16
N THR A 190 -19.16 -2.81 -7.59
CA THR A 190 -18.39 -1.94 -8.50
C THR A 190 -17.26 -1.17 -7.82
N LYS A 191 -17.25 -1.11 -6.48
CA LYS A 191 -16.19 -0.46 -5.71
C LYS A 191 -14.84 -1.12 -5.95
N ASN A 192 -13.79 -0.31 -5.99
CA ASN A 192 -12.45 -0.81 -6.22
C ASN A 192 -11.40 -0.10 -5.37
N ALA A 193 -10.37 -0.84 -4.96
CA ALA A 193 -9.27 -0.29 -4.20
C ALA A 193 -7.93 -0.81 -4.72
N LEU A 194 -6.95 0.07 -4.71
CA LEU A 194 -5.56 -0.24 -5.04
C LEU A 194 -4.65 0.16 -3.87
N LEU A 195 -3.54 -0.55 -3.72
CA LEU A 195 -2.49 -0.18 -2.80
C LEU A 195 -1.18 -0.12 -3.60
N ILE A 196 -0.50 1.02 -3.57
CA ILE A 196 0.82 1.16 -4.20
C ILE A 196 1.93 0.92 -3.17
N GLU A 197 2.83 0.02 -3.48
CA GLU A 197 4.14 -0.13 -2.86
C GLU A 197 5.14 0.65 -3.72
N ALA A 198 5.43 1.89 -3.34
CA ALA A 198 6.07 2.88 -4.21
C ALA A 198 7.59 2.72 -4.35
N GLY A 199 8.20 1.73 -3.73
CA GLY A 199 9.65 1.52 -3.66
C GLY A 199 10.12 1.35 -2.22
N GLN A 200 11.42 1.46 -1.96
CA GLN A 200 11.94 1.37 -0.60
C GLN A 200 11.50 2.60 0.22
N HIS A 201 11.21 2.43 1.51
CA HIS A 201 10.59 3.43 2.39
C HIS A 201 11.14 4.85 2.23
N TRP A 202 12.44 5.01 2.10
CA TRP A 202 13.11 6.31 2.22
C TRP A 202 13.90 6.70 0.97
N GLU A 203 13.78 5.95 -0.13
CA GLU A 203 14.33 6.34 -1.43
C GLU A 203 13.57 7.55 -1.98
N LYS A 204 14.31 8.53 -2.53
CA LYS A 204 13.70 9.71 -3.15
C LYS A 204 12.76 9.35 -4.30
N SER A 205 13.08 8.32 -5.06
CA SER A 205 12.27 7.81 -6.16
C SER A 205 10.86 7.39 -5.75
N SER A 206 10.68 6.90 -4.51
CA SER A 206 9.37 6.50 -3.99
C SER A 206 8.36 7.64 -3.92
N VAL A 207 8.83 8.87 -3.75
CA VAL A 207 7.98 10.07 -3.75
C VAL A 207 7.39 10.33 -5.14
N ASP A 208 8.22 10.27 -6.18
CA ASP A 208 7.76 10.48 -7.56
C ASP A 208 6.78 9.39 -7.99
N VAL A 209 7.02 8.14 -7.56
CA VAL A 209 6.09 7.02 -7.79
C VAL A 209 4.76 7.26 -7.07
N ALA A 210 4.76 7.70 -5.83
CA ALA A 210 3.54 7.98 -5.06
C ALA A 210 2.72 9.12 -5.70
N ILE A 211 3.37 10.20 -6.14
CA ILE A 211 2.74 11.33 -6.83
C ILE A 211 2.13 10.89 -8.17
N ASP A 212 2.91 10.24 -9.02
CA ASP A 212 2.47 9.82 -10.34
C ASP A 212 1.33 8.81 -10.27
N THR A 213 1.43 7.84 -9.35
CA THR A 213 0.35 6.87 -9.13
C THR A 213 -0.93 7.58 -8.70
N THR A 214 -0.84 8.53 -7.77
CA THR A 214 -2.00 9.27 -7.28
C THR A 214 -2.64 10.10 -8.40
N LEU A 215 -1.85 10.84 -9.17
CA LEU A 215 -2.35 11.64 -10.28
C LEU A 215 -3.06 10.78 -11.35
N ARG A 216 -2.45 9.66 -11.76
CA ARG A 216 -3.03 8.73 -12.74
C ARG A 216 -4.30 8.06 -12.21
N PHE A 217 -4.30 7.66 -10.93
CA PHE A 217 -5.48 7.11 -10.27
C PHE A 217 -6.64 8.11 -10.27
N LEU A 218 -6.39 9.37 -9.89
CA LEU A 218 -7.40 10.43 -9.88
C LEU A 218 -7.88 10.79 -11.29
N GLN A 219 -7.02 10.71 -12.31
CA GLN A 219 -7.42 10.89 -13.71
C GLN A 219 -8.37 9.75 -14.15
N VAL A 220 -8.01 8.49 -13.89
CA VAL A 220 -8.79 7.31 -14.33
C VAL A 220 -10.15 7.21 -13.64
N THR A 221 -10.27 7.67 -12.39
CA THR A 221 -11.56 7.78 -11.69
C THR A 221 -12.41 8.96 -12.20
N GLY A 222 -11.87 9.80 -13.09
CA GLY A 222 -12.54 11.00 -13.58
C GLY A 222 -12.61 12.12 -12.55
N THR A 223 -11.77 12.03 -11.50
CA THR A 223 -11.67 13.04 -10.45
C THR A 223 -10.89 14.26 -10.91
N LEU A 224 -9.81 14.05 -11.68
CA LEU A 224 -8.97 15.13 -12.23
C LEU A 224 -8.98 15.13 -13.77
N ASP A 225 -8.83 16.34 -14.32
CA ASP A 225 -8.70 16.53 -15.77
C ASP A 225 -7.35 16.04 -16.28
N PRO A 226 -7.30 15.31 -17.40
CA PRO A 226 -6.04 14.96 -18.06
C PRO A 226 -5.14 16.17 -18.31
N ALA A 227 -5.70 17.34 -18.68
CA ALA A 227 -4.93 18.57 -18.90
C ALA A 227 -4.26 19.08 -17.61
N PHE A 228 -4.82 18.79 -16.45
CA PHE A 228 -4.17 19.08 -15.15
C PHE A 228 -3.10 18.04 -14.85
N VAL A 229 -3.37 16.75 -15.09
CA VAL A 229 -2.52 15.64 -14.68
C VAL A 229 -1.25 15.54 -15.54
N GLN A 230 -1.39 15.53 -16.87
CA GLN A 230 -0.30 15.22 -17.80
C GLN A 230 0.97 16.07 -17.60
N PRO A 231 0.89 17.40 -17.43
CA PRO A 231 2.08 18.23 -17.22
C PRO A 231 2.79 18.00 -15.87
N ARG A 232 2.14 17.29 -14.93
CA ARG A 232 2.62 17.05 -13.57
C ARG A 232 3.22 15.67 -13.37
N LEU A 233 3.06 14.80 -14.35
CA LEU A 233 3.67 13.47 -14.31
C LEU A 233 5.19 13.60 -14.44
N ARG A 234 5.91 12.85 -13.61
CA ARG A 234 7.36 12.87 -13.48
C ARG A 234 8.03 11.67 -14.12
N LEU A 235 7.28 10.58 -14.25
CA LEU A 235 7.78 9.28 -14.67
C LEU A 235 7.10 8.82 -15.97
N THR A 236 7.90 8.23 -16.85
CA THR A 236 7.38 7.59 -18.06
C THR A 236 6.61 6.33 -17.70
N PRO A 237 5.38 6.15 -18.20
CA PRO A 237 4.64 4.91 -17.98
C PRO A 237 5.36 3.72 -18.63
N PRO A 238 5.21 2.52 -18.06
CA PRO A 238 5.80 1.32 -18.65
C PRO A 238 5.16 1.02 -20.01
N ALA A 239 5.94 0.48 -20.95
CA ALA A 239 5.42 0.06 -22.25
C ALA A 239 4.41 -1.10 -22.12
N LYS A 240 4.55 -1.94 -21.10
CA LYS A 240 3.65 -3.06 -20.78
C LYS A 240 3.62 -3.29 -19.27
N GLN A 241 2.42 -3.48 -18.73
CA GLN A 241 2.24 -3.97 -17.37
C GLN A 241 2.24 -5.50 -17.31
N ARG A 242 2.74 -6.07 -16.23
CA ARG A 242 2.80 -7.51 -15.97
C ARG A 242 2.05 -7.81 -14.69
N VAL A 243 1.32 -8.90 -14.65
CA VAL A 243 0.61 -9.34 -13.45
C VAL A 243 1.36 -10.50 -12.83
N VAL A 244 1.69 -10.38 -11.55
CA VAL A 244 2.15 -11.48 -10.71
C VAL A 244 0.97 -11.99 -9.91
N ARG A 245 0.67 -13.29 -10.02
CA ARG A 245 -0.31 -13.96 -9.14
C ARG A 245 0.40 -14.71 -8.05
N VAL A 246 0.08 -14.37 -6.81
CA VAL A 246 0.58 -15.10 -5.64
C VAL A 246 -0.08 -16.47 -5.60
N THR A 247 0.74 -17.51 -5.38
CA THR A 247 0.27 -18.88 -5.21
C THR A 247 0.29 -19.30 -3.74
N GLU A 248 1.34 -18.92 -3.00
CA GLU A 248 1.48 -19.27 -1.59
C GLU A 248 2.43 -18.33 -0.85
N PRO A 249 2.24 -18.10 0.46
CA PRO A 249 3.19 -17.43 1.31
C PRO A 249 4.19 -18.42 1.91
N ILE A 250 5.44 -17.97 2.11
CA ILE A 250 6.39 -18.62 3.03
C ILE A 250 6.35 -17.83 4.34
N THR A 251 5.89 -18.50 5.39
CA THR A 251 5.74 -17.93 6.74
C THR A 251 6.79 -18.56 7.66
N ALA A 252 7.46 -17.71 8.46
CA ALA A 252 8.42 -18.20 9.44
C ALA A 252 7.72 -19.04 10.52
N SER A 253 8.26 -20.20 10.84
CA SER A 253 7.83 -21.03 11.96
C SER A 253 8.69 -20.82 13.21
N SER A 254 9.87 -20.20 13.03
CA SER A 254 10.81 -19.95 14.11
C SER A 254 11.60 -18.63 13.89
N ALA A 255 12.32 -18.20 14.90
CA ALA A 255 13.26 -17.07 14.80
C ALA A 255 14.55 -17.44 14.04
N SER A 256 14.76 -18.73 13.71
CA SER A 256 15.93 -19.18 12.94
C SER A 256 15.72 -19.10 11.42
N PHE A 257 14.59 -18.61 10.97
CA PHE A 257 14.32 -18.41 9.53
C PHE A 257 15.43 -17.60 8.88
N ARG A 258 15.94 -18.09 7.75
CA ARG A 258 16.87 -17.37 6.90
C ARG A 258 16.67 -17.71 5.44
N PHE A 259 16.88 -16.74 4.57
CA PHE A 259 16.94 -16.98 3.13
C PHE A 259 18.22 -17.70 2.74
N ALA A 260 18.19 -18.51 1.68
CA ALA A 260 19.35 -19.22 1.14
C ALA A 260 20.41 -18.24 0.57
N LYS A 261 19.96 -17.09 0.07
CA LYS A 261 20.79 -15.95 -0.38
C LYS A 261 19.99 -14.63 -0.22
N PRO A 262 20.58 -13.46 -0.39
CA PRO A 262 19.87 -12.19 -0.39
C PRO A 262 19.00 -12.05 -1.66
N TRP A 263 17.77 -12.55 -1.58
CA TRP A 263 16.80 -12.44 -2.67
C TRP A 263 16.32 -11.01 -2.86
N LYS A 264 16.03 -10.64 -4.13
CA LYS A 264 15.42 -9.36 -4.48
C LYS A 264 13.92 -9.50 -4.70
N GLY A 265 13.18 -8.45 -4.43
CA GLY A 265 11.76 -8.38 -4.79
C GLY A 265 11.56 -8.51 -6.30
N LEU A 266 10.59 -9.32 -6.72
CA LEU A 266 10.29 -9.67 -8.11
C LEU A 266 11.42 -10.41 -8.85
N GLU A 267 12.35 -11.01 -8.11
CA GLU A 267 13.33 -11.94 -8.69
C GLU A 267 12.63 -13.22 -9.16
N VAL A 268 12.96 -13.66 -10.38
CA VAL A 268 12.44 -14.91 -10.95
C VAL A 268 13.46 -16.01 -10.75
N ILE A 269 13.01 -17.09 -10.11
CA ILE A 269 13.83 -18.31 -9.94
C ILE A 269 13.44 -19.29 -11.03
N GLU A 270 14.39 -19.57 -11.93
CA GLU A 270 14.15 -20.32 -13.17
C GLU A 270 13.67 -21.75 -12.94
N LYS A 271 14.19 -22.44 -11.89
CA LYS A 271 13.97 -23.87 -11.68
C LYS A 271 13.19 -24.19 -10.41
N ALA A 272 12.22 -25.10 -10.56
CA ALA A 272 11.56 -25.76 -9.45
C ALA A 272 12.59 -26.48 -8.55
N GLY A 273 12.27 -26.64 -7.26
CA GLY A 273 13.14 -27.29 -6.29
C GLY A 273 14.30 -26.44 -5.79
N THR A 274 14.49 -25.22 -6.31
CA THR A 274 15.53 -24.30 -5.82
C THR A 274 15.25 -23.89 -4.37
N VAL A 275 16.25 -23.98 -3.51
CA VAL A 275 16.12 -23.61 -2.09
C VAL A 275 15.91 -22.09 -1.99
N VAL A 276 14.80 -21.68 -1.40
CA VAL A 276 14.45 -20.28 -1.13
C VAL A 276 14.87 -19.88 0.27
N ALA A 277 14.55 -20.70 1.28
CA ALA A 277 14.81 -20.42 2.68
C ALA A 277 14.96 -21.71 3.50
N ILE A 278 15.52 -21.55 4.70
CA ILE A 278 15.69 -22.59 5.71
C ILE A 278 15.13 -22.04 7.03
N ASP A 279 14.35 -22.86 7.74
CA ASP A 279 13.72 -22.51 9.00
C ASP A 279 13.73 -23.73 9.95
N GLY A 280 14.76 -23.81 10.79
CA GLY A 280 15.07 -25.02 11.53
C GLY A 280 15.40 -26.17 10.57
N ASP A 281 14.68 -27.29 10.70
CA ASP A 281 14.81 -28.47 9.82
C ASP A 281 14.01 -28.35 8.52
N LYS A 282 13.16 -27.31 8.40
CA LYS A 282 12.33 -27.07 7.22
C LYS A 282 13.10 -26.36 6.13
N ILE A 283 13.10 -26.94 4.92
CA ILE A 283 13.70 -26.33 3.73
C ILE A 283 12.58 -25.94 2.78
N TRP A 284 12.45 -24.63 2.54
CA TRP A 284 11.51 -24.07 1.58
C TRP A 284 12.13 -24.07 0.18
N ARG A 285 11.40 -24.58 -0.79
CA ARG A 285 11.84 -24.65 -2.19
C ARG A 285 10.79 -24.05 -3.11
N THR A 286 11.23 -23.58 -4.30
CA THR A 286 10.30 -23.17 -5.36
C THR A 286 9.46 -24.39 -5.82
N PRO A 287 8.12 -24.25 -5.87
CA PRO A 287 7.24 -25.35 -6.24
C PRO A 287 7.15 -25.58 -7.75
N TYR A 288 7.63 -24.63 -8.56
CA TYR A 288 7.56 -24.64 -10.03
C TYR A 288 8.67 -23.81 -10.65
N ASP A 289 8.88 -23.99 -11.97
CA ASP A 289 9.79 -23.18 -12.78
C ASP A 289 9.28 -21.73 -12.91
N HIS A 290 10.19 -20.77 -13.09
CA HIS A 290 9.91 -19.33 -13.19
C HIS A 290 9.16 -18.76 -11.99
N CYS A 291 9.48 -19.22 -10.79
CA CYS A 291 8.88 -18.76 -9.55
C CYS A 291 9.32 -17.34 -9.20
N VAL A 292 8.34 -16.45 -9.02
CA VAL A 292 8.57 -15.03 -8.66
C VAL A 292 8.56 -14.87 -7.15
N LEU A 293 9.56 -14.19 -6.60
CA LEU A 293 9.63 -13.84 -5.19
C LEU A 293 9.02 -12.45 -4.94
N VAL A 294 7.91 -12.40 -4.24
CA VAL A 294 7.20 -11.14 -3.95
C VAL A 294 7.54 -10.66 -2.54
N MET A 295 8.15 -9.49 -2.46
CA MET A 295 8.50 -8.78 -1.23
C MET A 295 9.23 -9.66 -0.19
N PRO A 296 10.36 -10.31 -0.54
CA PRO A 296 11.18 -11.03 0.43
C PRO A 296 11.75 -10.05 1.46
N SER A 297 11.59 -10.35 2.76
CA SER A 297 12.14 -9.51 3.82
C SER A 297 12.49 -10.34 5.06
N THR A 298 13.60 -9.99 5.71
CA THR A 298 14.00 -10.53 7.02
C THR A 298 13.97 -9.46 8.12
N ALA A 299 13.37 -8.31 7.86
CA ALA A 299 13.33 -7.22 8.83
C ALA A 299 12.63 -7.61 10.14
N HIS A 300 11.65 -8.49 10.08
CA HIS A 300 10.84 -8.90 11.22
C HIS A 300 10.65 -10.42 11.25
N VAL A 301 11.75 -11.17 11.47
CA VAL A 301 11.68 -12.63 11.60
C VAL A 301 11.01 -13.00 12.93
N LYS A 302 9.76 -13.43 12.86
CA LYS A 302 8.99 -13.95 14.01
C LYS A 302 8.09 -15.10 13.53
N PRO A 303 7.83 -16.12 14.36
CA PRO A 303 6.82 -17.12 14.04
C PRO A 303 5.49 -16.48 13.65
N GLY A 304 4.91 -16.94 12.53
CA GLY A 304 3.67 -16.41 11.98
C GLY A 304 3.83 -15.27 10.96
N ASN A 305 5.01 -14.63 10.86
CA ASN A 305 5.23 -13.57 9.87
C ASN A 305 5.50 -14.15 8.48
N THR A 306 4.86 -13.57 7.47
CA THR A 306 5.16 -13.85 6.06
C THR A 306 6.51 -13.24 5.69
N MET A 307 7.45 -14.10 5.25
CA MET A 307 8.80 -13.69 4.88
C MET A 307 8.94 -13.40 3.38
N VAL A 308 8.16 -14.08 2.55
CA VAL A 308 8.07 -13.89 1.09
C VAL A 308 6.79 -14.55 0.59
N ARG A 309 6.24 -14.06 -0.52
CA ARG A 309 5.19 -14.75 -1.26
C ARG A 309 5.76 -15.30 -2.55
N LEU A 310 5.37 -16.50 -2.92
CA LEU A 310 5.71 -17.11 -4.20
C LEU A 310 4.61 -16.81 -5.20
N GLY A 311 4.96 -16.56 -6.44
CA GLY A 311 3.99 -16.21 -7.48
C GLY A 311 4.48 -16.54 -8.89
N ARG A 312 3.59 -16.30 -9.87
CA ARG A 312 3.86 -16.43 -11.31
C ARG A 312 3.46 -15.17 -12.04
N TYR A 313 4.18 -14.82 -13.08
CA TYR A 313 3.69 -13.88 -14.08
C TYR A 313 2.62 -14.56 -14.96
N ASP A 314 1.54 -13.78 -15.27
CA ASP A 314 0.51 -14.18 -16.25
C ASP A 314 1.12 -14.21 -17.66
#